data_56ec66983eefdc824d2157110c6b066e
#
_entry.id   56ec66983eefdc824d2157110c6b066e
#
_cell.length_a   1.000
_cell.length_b   1.000
_cell.length_c   1.000
_cell.angle_alpha   90.00
_cell.angle_beta   90.00
_cell.angle_gamma   90.00
#
_symmetry.space_group_name_H-M   'P 1'
#
loop_
_entity.id
_entity.type
_entity.pdbx_description
1 polymer ?
#
loop_
_entity_poly.entity_id
_entity_poly.type
_entity_poly.pdbx_seq_one_letter_code
_entity_poly.pdbx_strand_id
1 'polypeptide(L)'
;MKEGRLVVCATPIGNLEDASPRLARALAEADLVACEDTRQTRKLLAHLGVTTRMTSYHEVGERERAQELADRVAAGLRLALVTDAGMPAVSDPGYHLVAACLDRGVPVEVVPGPSAAIAALVVSGLPTDRFCFEGFLPRRPGQRDRRLAELAAEPRTMVFFEAPHRVLATLDAMAAAFGPDRAAAAVRELTKVHEQVLRGPLGELRERLGAQGPKGELTLVVAGAPAGRGGAAASPAELAVEV
;
A
#
# COMPACT_ATOMS: atom_id res chain seq x y z
N MET A 1 -23.07 4.16 -28.90
CA MET A 1 -23.15 3.66 -27.48
C MET A 1 -22.01 4.29 -26.72
N LYS A 2 -22.19 4.71 -25.46
CA LYS A 2 -21.06 5.14 -24.62
C LYS A 2 -20.14 3.94 -24.44
N GLU A 3 -18.84 4.11 -24.67
CA GLU A 3 -17.86 3.08 -24.42
C GLU A 3 -17.63 2.98 -22.90
N GLY A 4 -17.90 1.79 -22.33
CA GLY A 4 -17.68 1.53 -20.93
C GLY A 4 -16.18 1.44 -20.63
N ARG A 5 -15.79 1.81 -19.41
CA ARG A 5 -14.40 1.74 -18.95
C ARG A 5 -14.33 1.57 -17.45
N LEU A 6 -13.26 0.94 -16.99
CA LEU A 6 -12.87 0.91 -15.60
C LEU A 6 -11.77 1.96 -15.37
N VAL A 7 -11.96 2.84 -14.38
CA VAL A 7 -10.95 3.80 -13.94
C VAL A 7 -10.52 3.44 -12.52
N VAL A 8 -9.30 2.95 -12.35
CA VAL A 8 -8.71 2.63 -11.04
C VAL A 8 -8.11 3.92 -10.48
N CYS A 9 -8.62 4.38 -9.34
CA CYS A 9 -8.31 5.69 -8.79
C CYS A 9 -7.60 5.56 -7.45
N ALA A 10 -6.37 6.04 -7.34
CA ALA A 10 -5.71 6.20 -6.05
C ALA A 10 -6.38 7.31 -5.23
N THR A 11 -6.57 7.03 -3.94
CA THR A 11 -7.15 7.96 -2.95
C THR A 11 -6.08 8.45 -1.98
N PRO A 12 -6.34 9.56 -1.23
CA PRO A 12 -5.48 9.99 -0.14
C PRO A 12 -5.24 8.89 0.89
N ILE A 13 -4.03 8.86 1.47
CA ILE A 13 -3.63 7.88 2.50
C ILE A 13 -3.74 8.42 3.93
N GLY A 14 -4.31 9.61 4.12
CA GLY A 14 -4.46 10.23 5.44
C GLY A 14 -4.73 11.72 5.38
N ASN A 15 -4.32 12.41 4.32
CA ASN A 15 -4.53 13.84 4.11
C ASN A 15 -5.38 14.07 2.85
N LEU A 16 -6.57 14.63 3.00
CA LEU A 16 -7.46 14.87 1.87
C LEU A 16 -6.91 15.89 0.85
N GLU A 17 -5.93 16.72 1.24
CA GLU A 17 -5.26 17.64 0.33
C GLU A 17 -4.38 16.94 -0.73
N ASP A 18 -4.05 15.66 -0.50
CA ASP A 18 -3.35 14.83 -1.48
C ASP A 18 -4.25 14.34 -2.62
N ALA A 19 -5.55 14.68 -2.60
CA ALA A 19 -6.48 14.32 -3.65
C ALA A 19 -6.21 15.14 -4.93
N SER A 20 -5.88 14.46 -6.02
CA SER A 20 -5.56 15.15 -7.27
C SER A 20 -6.82 15.70 -7.96
N PRO A 21 -6.70 16.81 -8.75
CA PRO A 21 -7.80 17.27 -9.59
C PRO A 21 -8.30 16.23 -10.61
N ARG A 22 -7.43 15.30 -11.03
CA ARG A 22 -7.81 14.17 -11.90
C ARG A 22 -8.69 13.16 -11.18
N LEU A 23 -8.44 12.91 -9.88
CA LEU A 23 -9.29 12.07 -9.05
C LEU A 23 -10.71 12.64 -8.98
N ALA A 24 -10.84 13.93 -8.65
CA ALA A 24 -12.14 14.60 -8.58
C ALA A 24 -12.93 14.47 -9.90
N ARG A 25 -12.27 14.73 -11.04
CA ARG A 25 -12.91 14.59 -12.36
C ARG A 25 -13.31 13.15 -12.66
N ALA A 26 -12.42 12.19 -12.42
CA ALA A 26 -12.71 10.78 -12.71
C ALA A 26 -13.91 10.28 -11.91
N LEU A 27 -14.01 10.66 -10.63
CA LEU A 27 -15.13 10.32 -9.77
C LEU A 27 -16.42 11.03 -10.18
N ALA A 28 -16.36 12.30 -10.60
CA ALA A 28 -17.52 13.05 -11.07
C ALA A 28 -18.06 12.55 -12.42
N GLU A 29 -17.17 12.08 -13.31
CA GLU A 29 -17.52 11.56 -14.62
C GLU A 29 -17.97 10.09 -14.63
N ALA A 30 -17.75 9.35 -13.54
CA ALA A 30 -18.17 7.96 -13.41
C ALA A 30 -19.70 7.86 -13.26
N ASP A 31 -20.29 6.83 -13.83
CA ASP A 31 -21.71 6.50 -13.62
C ASP A 31 -21.91 5.81 -12.25
N LEU A 32 -20.83 5.17 -11.74
CA LEU A 32 -20.82 4.43 -10.48
C LEU A 32 -19.40 4.40 -9.89
N VAL A 33 -19.29 4.50 -8.56
CA VAL A 33 -18.04 4.30 -7.82
C VAL A 33 -18.11 2.99 -7.03
N ALA A 34 -17.26 2.04 -7.34
CA ALA A 34 -17.03 0.84 -6.52
C ALA A 34 -16.01 1.17 -5.44
N CYS A 35 -16.33 0.90 -4.18
CA CYS A 35 -15.52 1.28 -3.02
C CYS A 35 -15.57 0.23 -1.90
N GLU A 36 -14.52 0.17 -1.09
CA GLU A 36 -14.40 -0.77 0.03
C GLU A 36 -15.37 -0.39 1.15
N ASP A 37 -15.24 0.80 1.74
CA ASP A 37 -16.20 1.34 2.71
C ASP A 37 -16.89 2.61 2.16
N THR A 38 -18.19 2.50 1.92
CA THR A 38 -19.02 3.61 1.42
C THR A 38 -19.07 4.81 2.38
N ARG A 39 -18.80 4.61 3.67
CA ARG A 39 -18.78 5.69 4.67
C ARG A 39 -17.51 6.52 4.52
N GLN A 40 -16.36 5.89 4.31
CA GLN A 40 -15.09 6.57 4.09
C GLN A 40 -15.09 7.27 2.72
N THR A 41 -15.50 6.56 1.68
CA THR A 41 -15.59 7.13 0.33
C THR A 41 -16.55 8.32 0.28
N ARG A 42 -17.65 8.32 1.05
CA ARG A 42 -18.57 9.47 1.14
C ARG A 42 -17.89 10.73 1.66
N LYS A 43 -16.96 10.60 2.63
CA LYS A 43 -16.18 11.76 3.12
C LYS A 43 -15.30 12.34 2.01
N LEU A 44 -14.62 11.46 1.26
CA LEU A 44 -13.81 11.87 0.10
C LEU A 44 -14.65 12.57 -0.96
N LEU A 45 -15.77 11.96 -1.37
CA LEU A 45 -16.67 12.56 -2.38
C LEU A 45 -17.21 13.92 -1.91
N ALA A 46 -17.61 14.04 -0.64
CA ALA A 46 -18.07 15.31 -0.06
C ALA A 46 -16.97 16.38 -0.07
N HIS A 47 -15.73 16.04 0.27
CA HIS A 47 -14.57 16.94 0.19
C HIS A 47 -14.32 17.43 -1.23
N LEU A 48 -14.49 16.54 -2.24
CA LEU A 48 -14.29 16.86 -3.65
C LEU A 48 -15.51 17.52 -4.33
N GLY A 49 -16.62 17.70 -3.62
CA GLY A 49 -17.86 18.21 -4.20
C GLY A 49 -18.52 17.26 -5.21
N VAL A 50 -18.30 15.96 -5.11
CA VAL A 50 -18.78 14.93 -6.03
C VAL A 50 -19.96 14.19 -5.43
N THR A 51 -21.02 13.92 -6.25
CA THR A 51 -22.26 13.27 -5.80
C THR A 51 -22.55 11.94 -6.49
N THR A 52 -21.55 11.33 -7.12
CA THR A 52 -21.68 10.07 -7.86
C THR A 52 -22.15 8.93 -6.96
N ARG A 53 -23.00 8.06 -7.48
CA ARG A 53 -23.51 6.88 -6.76
C ARG A 53 -22.38 5.93 -6.43
N MET A 54 -22.48 5.29 -5.26
CA MET A 54 -21.50 4.31 -4.78
C MET A 54 -22.09 2.91 -4.69
N THR A 55 -21.26 1.90 -4.81
CA THR A 55 -21.55 0.51 -4.51
C THR A 55 -20.41 -0.12 -3.74
N SER A 56 -20.73 -1.01 -2.81
CA SER A 56 -19.71 -1.73 -2.06
C SER A 56 -19.00 -2.76 -2.93
N TYR A 57 -17.68 -2.84 -2.72
CA TYR A 57 -16.79 -3.81 -3.35
C TYR A 57 -15.70 -4.18 -2.36
N HIS A 58 -15.87 -5.30 -1.66
CA HIS A 58 -14.98 -5.75 -0.59
C HIS A 58 -14.39 -7.13 -0.89
N GLU A 59 -13.40 -7.55 -0.12
CA GLU A 59 -12.71 -8.83 -0.23
C GLU A 59 -13.69 -10.03 -0.18
N VAL A 60 -14.72 -9.94 0.69
CA VAL A 60 -15.73 -10.99 0.80
C VAL A 60 -16.67 -10.94 -0.41
N GLY A 61 -16.68 -12.02 -1.21
CA GLY A 61 -17.46 -12.10 -2.45
C GLY A 61 -16.87 -11.29 -3.62
N GLU A 62 -15.61 -10.91 -3.52
CA GLU A 62 -14.94 -10.08 -4.52
C GLU A 62 -15.05 -10.65 -5.93
N ARG A 63 -14.84 -11.96 -6.10
CA ARG A 63 -14.83 -12.60 -7.43
C ARG A 63 -16.16 -12.52 -8.15
N GLU A 64 -17.26 -12.87 -7.48
CA GLU A 64 -18.60 -12.81 -8.07
C GLU A 64 -18.97 -11.36 -8.38
N ARG A 65 -18.68 -10.46 -7.45
CA ARG A 65 -18.96 -9.04 -7.63
C ARG A 65 -18.12 -8.42 -8.75
N ALA A 66 -16.88 -8.86 -8.93
CA ALA A 66 -16.01 -8.44 -10.04
C ALA A 66 -16.62 -8.82 -11.39
N GLN A 67 -17.13 -10.03 -11.54
CA GLN A 67 -17.78 -10.48 -12.79
C GLN A 67 -19.02 -9.65 -13.10
N GLU A 68 -19.92 -9.44 -12.11
CA GLU A 68 -21.12 -8.61 -12.28
C GLU A 68 -20.78 -7.17 -12.72
N LEU A 69 -19.81 -6.54 -12.04
CA LEU A 69 -19.41 -5.17 -12.38
C LEU A 69 -18.73 -5.10 -13.74
N ALA A 70 -17.88 -6.06 -14.08
CA ALA A 70 -17.22 -6.12 -15.39
C ALA A 70 -18.22 -6.29 -16.55
N ASP A 71 -19.30 -7.10 -16.37
CA ASP A 71 -20.37 -7.22 -17.36
C ASP A 71 -21.08 -5.88 -17.57
N ARG A 72 -21.34 -5.13 -16.51
CA ARG A 72 -21.94 -3.80 -16.60
C ARG A 72 -21.04 -2.79 -17.31
N VAL A 73 -19.71 -2.87 -17.05
CA VAL A 73 -18.74 -2.01 -17.74
C VAL A 73 -18.67 -2.38 -19.22
N ALA A 74 -18.68 -3.66 -19.58
CA ALA A 74 -18.74 -4.12 -20.97
C ALA A 74 -20.02 -3.66 -21.67
N ALA A 75 -21.12 -3.52 -20.92
CA ALA A 75 -22.39 -2.96 -21.44
C ALA A 75 -22.42 -1.43 -21.54
N GLY A 76 -21.31 -0.73 -21.25
CA GLY A 76 -21.16 0.72 -21.43
C GLY A 76 -21.13 1.55 -20.14
N LEU A 77 -21.08 0.92 -18.96
CA LEU A 77 -20.93 1.64 -17.68
C LEU A 77 -19.52 2.22 -17.54
N ARG A 78 -19.41 3.47 -17.09
CA ARG A 78 -18.15 4.09 -16.64
C ARG A 78 -18.02 3.87 -15.15
N LEU A 79 -17.13 2.95 -14.72
CA LEU A 79 -16.93 2.56 -13.34
C LEU A 79 -15.62 3.14 -12.80
N ALA A 80 -15.67 3.85 -11.69
CA ALA A 80 -14.48 4.19 -10.92
C ALA A 80 -14.31 3.18 -9.78
N LEU A 81 -13.10 2.68 -9.58
CA LEU A 81 -12.72 1.83 -8.44
C LEU A 81 -11.83 2.62 -7.49
N VAL A 82 -12.21 2.66 -6.21
CA VAL A 82 -11.43 3.25 -5.12
C VAL A 82 -11.34 2.29 -3.94
N THR A 83 -10.33 2.47 -3.09
CA THR A 83 -10.19 1.85 -1.77
C THR A 83 -10.22 2.92 -0.69
N ASP A 84 -10.19 2.53 0.57
CA ASP A 84 -10.24 3.46 1.69
C ASP A 84 -9.00 4.35 1.75
N ALA A 85 -7.83 3.83 1.29
CA ALA A 85 -6.58 4.59 1.26
C ALA A 85 -5.61 4.06 0.19
N GLY A 86 -5.07 4.94 -0.64
CA GLY A 86 -4.03 4.61 -1.61
C GLY A 86 -4.53 3.99 -2.91
N MET A 87 -3.76 3.08 -3.48
CA MET A 87 -4.01 2.47 -4.78
C MET A 87 -4.83 1.18 -4.63
N PRO A 88 -6.00 1.08 -5.28
CA PRO A 88 -6.76 -0.17 -5.33
C PRO A 88 -5.92 -1.35 -5.87
N ALA A 89 -6.27 -2.55 -5.47
CA ALA A 89 -5.60 -3.81 -5.83
C ALA A 89 -4.19 -4.02 -5.22
N VAL A 90 -3.69 -3.09 -4.40
CA VAL A 90 -2.39 -3.22 -3.72
C VAL A 90 -2.64 -3.40 -2.22
N SER A 91 -2.71 -4.63 -1.76
CA SER A 91 -3.17 -5.05 -0.41
C SER A 91 -4.63 -4.71 -0.10
N ASP A 92 -5.40 -4.37 -1.11
CA ASP A 92 -6.81 -3.99 -1.07
C ASP A 92 -7.58 -4.71 -2.18
N PRO A 93 -8.92 -4.76 -2.14
CA PRO A 93 -9.75 -5.30 -3.22
C PRO A 93 -9.51 -4.55 -4.56
N GLY A 94 -9.61 -5.28 -5.69
CA GLY A 94 -9.51 -4.65 -7.01
C GLY A 94 -8.91 -5.53 -8.09
N TYR A 95 -7.98 -6.41 -7.74
CA TYR A 95 -7.30 -7.28 -8.70
C TYR A 95 -8.29 -8.07 -9.57
N HIS A 96 -9.29 -8.70 -8.96
CA HIS A 96 -10.27 -9.51 -9.68
C HIS A 96 -11.14 -8.68 -10.63
N LEU A 97 -11.47 -7.44 -10.28
CA LEU A 97 -12.25 -6.55 -11.14
C LEU A 97 -11.42 -6.07 -12.34
N VAL A 98 -10.17 -5.70 -12.12
CA VAL A 98 -9.25 -5.34 -13.20
C VAL A 98 -9.09 -6.51 -14.18
N ALA A 99 -8.80 -7.71 -13.68
CA ALA A 99 -8.67 -8.91 -14.50
C ALA A 99 -9.96 -9.21 -15.29
N ALA A 100 -11.12 -9.18 -14.62
CA ALA A 100 -12.41 -9.45 -15.27
C ALA A 100 -12.77 -8.43 -16.35
N CYS A 101 -12.39 -7.16 -16.22
CA CYS A 101 -12.55 -6.13 -17.24
C CYS A 101 -11.63 -6.38 -18.44
N LEU A 102 -10.36 -6.70 -18.19
CA LEU A 102 -9.38 -7.02 -19.24
C LEU A 102 -9.79 -8.26 -20.05
N ASP A 103 -10.29 -9.31 -19.40
CA ASP A 103 -10.81 -10.52 -20.04
C ASP A 103 -11.98 -10.23 -21.01
N ARG A 104 -12.72 -9.13 -20.80
CA ARG A 104 -13.82 -8.67 -21.65
C ARG A 104 -13.40 -7.62 -22.69
N GLY A 105 -12.11 -7.32 -22.80
CA GLY A 105 -11.59 -6.27 -23.68
C GLY A 105 -12.02 -4.85 -23.31
N VAL A 106 -12.44 -4.66 -22.04
CA VAL A 106 -12.83 -3.33 -21.53
C VAL A 106 -11.57 -2.50 -21.26
N PRO A 107 -11.53 -1.22 -21.69
CA PRO A 107 -10.44 -0.31 -21.32
C PRO A 107 -10.33 -0.14 -19.81
N VAL A 108 -9.10 -0.30 -19.30
CA VAL A 108 -8.75 -0.03 -17.90
C VAL A 108 -7.79 1.15 -17.86
N GLU A 109 -8.21 2.21 -17.19
CA GLU A 109 -7.43 3.44 -17.01
C GLU A 109 -6.99 3.58 -15.56
N VAL A 110 -5.93 4.37 -15.30
CA VAL A 110 -5.46 4.65 -13.95
C VAL A 110 -5.37 6.16 -13.69
N VAL A 111 -5.86 6.56 -12.53
CA VAL A 111 -5.57 7.86 -11.93
C VAL A 111 -4.55 7.63 -10.81
N PRO A 112 -3.25 7.91 -11.06
CA PRO A 112 -2.21 7.71 -10.05
C PRO A 112 -2.37 8.70 -8.90
N GLY A 113 -1.84 8.31 -7.74
CA GLY A 113 -1.90 9.15 -6.55
C GLY A 113 -1.05 8.59 -5.40
N PRO A 114 -1.35 8.97 -4.16
CA PRO A 114 -0.59 8.57 -2.99
C PRO A 114 -0.45 7.05 -2.84
N SER A 115 0.71 6.64 -2.33
CA SER A 115 1.01 5.24 -1.99
C SER A 115 1.83 5.20 -0.69
N ALA A 116 1.29 4.58 0.35
CA ALA A 116 1.97 4.45 1.62
C ALA A 116 3.29 3.66 1.50
N ALA A 117 3.33 2.63 0.64
CA ALA A 117 4.52 1.82 0.42
C ALA A 117 5.66 2.65 -0.19
N ILE A 118 5.37 3.42 -1.25
CA ILE A 118 6.38 4.25 -1.93
C ILE A 118 6.79 5.44 -1.07
N ALA A 119 5.84 6.13 -0.44
CA ALA A 119 6.15 7.26 0.43
C ALA A 119 6.99 6.83 1.64
N ALA A 120 6.66 5.70 2.27
CA ALA A 120 7.46 5.13 3.37
C ALA A 120 8.87 4.73 2.92
N LEU A 121 9.00 4.12 1.74
CA LEU A 121 10.29 3.76 1.15
C LEU A 121 11.17 5.02 0.99
N VAL A 122 10.63 6.09 0.41
CA VAL A 122 11.37 7.34 0.18
C VAL A 122 11.85 7.97 1.50
N VAL A 123 10.97 8.04 2.52
CA VAL A 123 11.35 8.65 3.81
C VAL A 123 12.13 7.71 4.72
N SER A 124 12.31 6.44 4.36
CA SER A 124 13.06 5.46 5.18
C SER A 124 14.55 5.78 5.25
N GLY A 125 15.12 6.36 4.19
CA GLY A 125 16.57 6.55 4.03
C GLY A 125 17.33 5.26 3.67
N LEU A 126 16.61 4.19 3.29
CA LEU A 126 17.18 2.94 2.78
C LEU A 126 17.25 2.98 1.24
N PRO A 127 18.08 2.14 0.60
CA PRO A 127 18.19 2.08 -0.86
C PRO A 127 16.83 1.91 -1.56
N THR A 128 16.57 2.71 -2.58
CA THR A 128 15.28 2.77 -3.27
C THR A 128 15.33 2.26 -4.71
N ASP A 129 16.52 2.01 -5.24
CA ASP A 129 16.77 1.58 -6.61
C ASP A 129 16.11 0.23 -6.93
N ARG A 130 16.11 -0.69 -5.96
CA ARG A 130 15.47 -2.00 -6.06
C ARG A 130 14.83 -2.36 -4.72
N PHE A 131 13.54 -2.59 -4.73
CA PHE A 131 12.79 -2.99 -3.53
C PHE A 131 11.75 -4.07 -3.85
N CYS A 132 11.26 -4.74 -2.82
CA CYS A 132 10.09 -5.62 -2.90
C CYS A 132 9.03 -5.17 -1.90
N PHE A 133 7.78 -5.24 -2.34
CA PHE A 133 6.61 -4.99 -1.51
C PHE A 133 6.01 -6.33 -1.09
N GLU A 134 5.96 -6.57 0.21
CA GLU A 134 5.52 -7.82 0.83
C GLU A 134 4.08 -7.74 1.39
N GLY A 135 3.51 -6.54 1.44
CA GLY A 135 2.18 -6.33 2.01
C GLY A 135 2.12 -6.68 3.50
N PHE A 136 1.00 -7.27 3.93
CA PHE A 136 0.85 -7.75 5.31
C PHE A 136 1.40 -9.16 5.48
N LEU A 137 2.25 -9.34 6.48
CA LEU A 137 2.71 -10.68 6.86
C LEU A 137 1.56 -11.56 7.36
N PRO A 138 1.64 -12.89 7.16
CA PRO A 138 0.63 -13.83 7.65
C PRO A 138 0.33 -13.62 9.13
N ARG A 139 -0.96 -13.73 9.50
CA ARG A 139 -1.41 -13.54 10.90
C ARG A 139 -0.96 -14.67 11.82
N ARG A 140 -0.85 -15.91 11.30
CA ARG A 140 -0.42 -17.09 12.07
C ARG A 140 1.10 -17.06 12.27
N PRO A 141 1.62 -17.14 13.52
CA PRO A 141 3.05 -17.03 13.81
C PRO A 141 3.92 -17.95 12.94
N GLY A 142 3.62 -19.24 12.86
CA GLY A 142 4.42 -20.18 12.07
C GLY A 142 4.45 -19.90 10.56
N GLN A 143 3.38 -19.31 9.99
CA GLN A 143 3.38 -18.88 8.59
C GLN A 143 4.19 -17.60 8.40
N ARG A 144 4.06 -16.64 9.33
CA ARG A 144 4.85 -15.42 9.35
C ARG A 144 6.34 -15.74 9.44
N ASP A 145 6.73 -16.58 10.38
CA ASP A 145 8.12 -16.94 10.63
C ASP A 145 8.73 -17.68 9.43
N ARG A 146 7.95 -18.55 8.76
CA ARG A 146 8.36 -19.19 7.51
C ARG A 146 8.59 -18.16 6.41
N ARG A 147 7.64 -17.19 6.22
CA ARG A 147 7.81 -16.13 5.21
C ARG A 147 9.05 -15.28 5.49
N LEU A 148 9.29 -14.90 6.74
CA LEU A 148 10.48 -14.16 7.11
C LEU A 148 11.76 -14.95 6.86
N ALA A 149 11.77 -16.26 7.12
CA ALA A 149 12.93 -17.11 6.80
C ALA A 149 13.23 -17.15 5.30
N GLU A 150 12.20 -17.18 4.43
CA GLU A 150 12.36 -17.10 2.97
C GLU A 150 12.96 -15.75 2.54
N LEU A 151 12.65 -14.66 3.25
CA LEU A 151 13.13 -13.31 2.98
C LEU A 151 14.49 -12.99 3.62
N ALA A 152 15.05 -13.88 4.44
CA ALA A 152 16.29 -13.60 5.18
C ALA A 152 17.48 -13.25 4.28
N ALA A 153 17.53 -13.83 3.08
CA ALA A 153 18.56 -13.60 2.08
C ALA A 153 18.16 -12.58 0.98
N GLU A 154 17.00 -11.93 1.08
CA GLU A 154 16.55 -10.96 0.08
C GLU A 154 17.50 -9.74 0.08
N PRO A 155 18.19 -9.44 -1.06
CA PRO A 155 19.16 -8.35 -1.12
C PRO A 155 18.52 -6.97 -1.30
N ARG A 156 17.26 -6.89 -1.73
CA ARG A 156 16.54 -5.63 -1.96
C ARG A 156 15.94 -5.09 -0.68
N THR A 157 15.68 -3.79 -0.63
CA THR A 157 14.86 -3.18 0.43
C THR A 157 13.46 -3.79 0.42
N MET A 158 12.94 -4.17 1.58
CA MET A 158 11.63 -4.80 1.75
C MET A 158 10.66 -3.82 2.41
N VAL A 159 9.44 -3.73 1.90
CA VAL A 159 8.37 -2.88 2.43
C VAL A 159 7.20 -3.73 2.87
N PHE A 160 6.75 -3.54 4.12
CA PHE A 160 5.65 -4.28 4.73
C PHE A 160 4.60 -3.32 5.29
N PHE A 161 3.32 -3.67 5.16
CA PHE A 161 2.27 -3.06 5.95
C PHE A 161 2.08 -3.82 7.26
N GLU A 162 1.79 -3.12 8.35
CA GLU A 162 1.52 -3.80 9.61
C GLU A 162 0.49 -3.06 10.48
N ALA A 163 -0.31 -3.83 11.18
CA ALA A 163 -1.29 -3.31 12.12
C ALA A 163 -0.64 -2.95 13.47
N PRO A 164 -1.10 -1.89 14.16
CA PRO A 164 -0.46 -1.43 15.39
C PRO A 164 -0.41 -2.49 16.49
N HIS A 165 -1.45 -3.31 16.62
CA HIS A 165 -1.52 -4.34 17.64
C HIS A 165 -0.61 -5.55 17.37
N ARG A 166 -0.01 -5.64 16.16
CA ARG A 166 0.87 -6.73 15.75
C ARG A 166 2.34 -6.32 15.65
N VAL A 167 2.61 -5.03 15.47
CA VAL A 167 3.94 -4.53 15.07
C VAL A 167 5.07 -4.97 15.99
N LEU A 168 4.86 -5.02 17.30
CA LEU A 168 5.91 -5.46 18.23
C LEU A 168 6.27 -6.94 18.02
N ALA A 169 5.27 -7.81 17.90
CA ALA A 169 5.49 -9.23 17.62
C ALA A 169 6.09 -9.46 16.22
N THR A 170 5.79 -8.58 15.26
CA THR A 170 6.37 -8.62 13.92
C THR A 170 7.84 -8.18 13.94
N LEU A 171 8.18 -7.12 14.67
CA LEU A 171 9.57 -6.68 14.83
C LEU A 171 10.43 -7.71 15.58
N ASP A 172 9.87 -8.37 16.62
CA ASP A 172 10.55 -9.48 17.30
C ASP A 172 10.86 -10.63 16.33
N ALA A 173 9.89 -11.00 15.47
CA ALA A 173 10.09 -12.05 14.46
C ALA A 173 11.07 -11.64 13.35
N MET A 174 11.01 -10.38 12.89
CA MET A 174 11.97 -9.84 11.92
C MET A 174 13.40 -9.81 12.50
N ALA A 175 13.57 -9.38 13.75
CA ALA A 175 14.87 -9.39 14.42
C ALA A 175 15.43 -10.82 14.57
N ALA A 176 14.57 -11.81 14.84
CA ALA A 176 14.98 -13.21 14.89
C ALA A 176 15.41 -13.75 13.52
N ALA A 177 14.72 -13.39 12.45
CA ALA A 177 14.98 -13.89 11.09
C ALA A 177 16.13 -13.14 10.38
N PHE A 178 16.23 -11.82 10.55
CA PHE A 178 17.14 -10.95 9.80
C PHE A 178 18.34 -10.47 10.63
N GLY A 179 18.30 -10.67 11.94
CA GLY A 179 19.25 -10.12 12.93
C GLY A 179 18.72 -8.80 13.52
N PRO A 180 18.95 -8.56 14.84
CA PRO A 180 18.49 -7.37 15.54
C PRO A 180 19.13 -6.08 15.02
N ASP A 181 20.33 -6.16 14.43
CA ASP A 181 21.09 -5.03 13.88
C ASP A 181 20.68 -4.66 12.45
N ARG A 182 19.74 -5.39 11.82
CA ARG A 182 19.26 -5.08 10.46
C ARG A 182 18.63 -3.70 10.45
N ALA A 183 19.17 -2.82 9.58
CA ALA A 183 18.67 -1.46 9.43
C ALA A 183 17.20 -1.47 8.94
N ALA A 184 16.38 -0.62 9.54
CA ALA A 184 14.97 -0.52 9.20
C ALA A 184 14.42 0.88 9.51
N ALA A 185 13.21 1.13 9.01
CA ALA A 185 12.40 2.27 9.38
C ALA A 185 10.97 1.83 9.70
N ALA A 186 10.39 2.42 10.74
CA ALA A 186 8.97 2.31 11.04
C ALA A 186 8.32 3.66 10.76
N VAL A 187 7.45 3.71 9.76
CA VAL A 187 6.73 4.90 9.33
C VAL A 187 5.29 4.78 9.79
N ARG A 188 4.89 5.69 10.67
CA ARG A 188 3.59 5.69 11.33
C ARG A 188 2.76 6.89 10.92
N GLU A 189 1.45 6.69 10.68
CA GLU A 189 0.47 7.75 10.42
C GLU A 189 0.92 8.72 9.32
N LEU A 190 1.48 8.17 8.25
CA LEU A 190 2.02 8.92 7.11
C LEU A 190 0.97 9.88 6.54
N THR A 191 1.38 11.12 6.25
CA THR A 191 0.56 12.27 5.82
C THR A 191 -0.43 12.82 6.85
N LYS A 192 -0.55 12.19 8.03
CA LYS A 192 -1.49 12.60 9.09
C LYS A 192 -0.81 13.52 10.11
N VAL A 193 -1.61 14.13 10.98
CA VAL A 193 -1.14 15.07 12.02
C VAL A 193 -0.08 14.45 12.96
N HIS A 194 -0.15 13.14 13.18
CA HIS A 194 0.79 12.43 14.05
C HIS A 194 1.79 11.57 13.27
N GLU A 195 2.17 12.03 12.06
CA GLU A 195 3.19 11.38 11.27
C GLU A 195 4.50 11.24 12.04
N GLN A 196 5.07 10.05 12.01
CA GLN A 196 6.35 9.76 12.67
C GLN A 196 7.16 8.78 11.83
N VAL A 197 8.45 9.09 11.66
CA VAL A 197 9.41 8.19 11.01
C VAL A 197 10.51 7.87 12.01
N LEU A 198 10.55 6.61 12.46
CA LEU A 198 11.61 6.07 13.32
C LEU A 198 12.57 5.26 12.45
N ARG A 199 13.86 5.54 12.55
CA ARG A 199 14.93 4.83 11.84
C ARG A 199 15.90 4.23 12.83
N GLY A 200 16.46 3.07 12.51
CA GLY A 200 17.47 2.39 13.33
C GLY A 200 17.46 0.88 13.11
N PRO A 201 18.24 0.13 13.88
CA PRO A 201 18.19 -1.33 13.90
C PRO A 201 16.82 -1.86 14.34
N LEU A 202 16.42 -3.05 13.86
CA LEU A 202 15.14 -3.68 14.22
C LEU A 202 14.93 -3.78 15.73
N GLY A 203 15.97 -4.14 16.50
CA GLY A 203 15.90 -4.25 17.96
C GLY A 203 15.57 -2.91 18.62
N GLU A 204 16.25 -1.83 18.21
CA GLU A 204 16.00 -0.48 18.72
C GLU A 204 14.58 0.03 18.36
N LEU A 205 14.15 -0.20 17.12
CA LEU A 205 12.79 0.18 16.69
C LEU A 205 11.72 -0.51 17.53
N ARG A 206 11.94 -1.79 17.85
CA ARG A 206 11.03 -2.56 18.70
C ARG A 206 10.91 -1.95 20.10
N GLU A 207 12.03 -1.55 20.71
CA GLU A 207 12.04 -0.91 22.02
C GLU A 207 11.36 0.47 22.00
N ARG A 208 11.70 1.31 21.03
CA ARG A 208 11.14 2.66 20.88
C ARG A 208 9.63 2.65 20.66
N LEU A 209 9.14 1.76 19.78
CA LEU A 209 7.70 1.61 19.54
C LEU A 209 6.99 1.01 20.76
N GLY A 210 7.62 0.05 21.46
CA GLY A 210 7.08 -0.54 22.68
C GLY A 210 6.86 0.48 23.79
N ALA A 211 7.82 1.39 23.98
CA ALA A 211 7.75 2.45 24.98
C ALA A 211 6.63 3.48 24.69
N GLN A 212 6.31 3.72 23.41
CA GLN A 212 5.29 4.68 23.00
C GLN A 212 3.86 4.11 22.96
N GLY A 213 3.73 2.78 22.94
CA GLY A 213 2.46 2.09 22.67
C GLY A 213 2.03 2.30 21.21
N PRO A 214 2.23 1.31 20.32
CA PRO A 214 1.98 1.48 18.89
C PRO A 214 0.50 1.74 18.62
N LYS A 215 0.22 2.81 17.87
CA LYS A 215 -1.13 3.24 17.43
C LYS A 215 -1.07 3.71 15.98
N GLY A 216 -2.21 3.64 15.31
CA GLY A 216 -2.36 4.10 13.93
C GLY A 216 -1.77 3.11 12.92
N GLU A 217 -1.76 3.49 11.67
CA GLU A 217 -1.26 2.67 10.56
C GLU A 217 0.26 2.73 10.48
N LEU A 218 0.88 1.59 10.18
CA LEU A 218 2.33 1.46 10.10
C LEU A 218 2.77 0.82 8.78
N THR A 219 3.85 1.38 8.24
CA THR A 219 4.64 0.77 7.17
C THR A 219 6.04 0.52 7.69
N LEU A 220 6.51 -0.71 7.62
CA LEU A 220 7.87 -1.09 7.97
C LEU A 220 8.71 -1.18 6.69
N VAL A 221 9.86 -0.54 6.68
CA VAL A 221 10.83 -0.64 5.59
C VAL A 221 12.10 -1.25 6.16
N VAL A 222 12.57 -2.36 5.59
CA VAL A 222 13.71 -3.13 6.12
C VAL A 222 14.77 -3.26 5.03
N ALA A 223 16.02 -3.00 5.38
CA ALA A 223 17.14 -3.16 4.47
C ALA A 223 17.27 -4.61 3.99
N GLY A 224 17.70 -4.79 2.77
CA GLY A 224 18.06 -6.08 2.21
C GLY A 224 19.19 -6.78 2.97
N ALA A 225 19.39 -8.06 2.71
CA ALA A 225 20.53 -8.79 3.26
C ALA A 225 21.84 -8.10 2.82
N PRO A 226 22.81 -7.95 3.73
CA PRO A 226 24.10 -7.41 3.35
C PRO A 226 24.72 -8.35 2.30
N ALA A 227 25.33 -7.76 1.27
CA ALA A 227 26.10 -8.54 0.31
C ALA A 227 27.11 -9.39 1.09
N GLY A 228 27.12 -10.71 0.87
CA GLY A 228 28.10 -11.59 1.50
C GLY A 228 29.50 -11.01 1.32
N ARG A 229 30.38 -11.14 2.32
CA ARG A 229 31.71 -10.52 2.39
C ARG A 229 32.51 -10.73 1.08
N GLY A 230 32.30 -9.86 0.11
CA GLY A 230 32.90 -9.86 -1.21
C GLY A 230 32.75 -8.52 -1.94
N GLY A 231 31.95 -7.59 -1.40
CA GLY A 231 31.84 -6.23 -1.90
C GLY A 231 31.63 -5.29 -0.72
N ALA A 232 32.52 -4.33 -0.52
CA ALA A 232 32.36 -3.27 0.45
C ALA A 232 31.01 -2.58 0.21
N ALA A 233 30.16 -2.53 1.22
CA ALA A 233 28.94 -1.72 1.16
C ALA A 233 29.38 -0.27 0.95
N ALA A 234 29.03 0.32 -0.19
CA ALA A 234 29.18 1.75 -0.40
C ALA A 234 28.41 2.50 0.67
N SER A 235 29.05 3.44 1.34
CA SER A 235 28.40 4.27 2.34
C SER A 235 27.31 5.14 1.64
N PRO A 236 26.27 5.60 2.37
CA PRO A 236 25.27 6.50 1.77
C PRO A 236 25.86 7.77 1.13
N ALA A 237 27.09 8.15 1.48
CA ALA A 237 27.81 9.27 0.89
C ALA A 237 28.43 8.94 -0.49
N GLU A 238 28.68 7.67 -0.80
CA GLU A 238 29.29 7.26 -2.09
C GLU A 238 28.22 7.05 -3.19
N LEU A 239 26.96 6.83 -2.83
CA LEU A 239 25.84 6.70 -3.79
C LEU A 239 25.33 8.06 -4.30
N ALA A 240 25.77 9.17 -3.74
CA ALA A 240 25.32 10.52 -4.13
C ALA A 240 26.08 11.13 -5.33
N VAL A 241 27.00 10.42 -5.95
CA VAL A 241 27.92 10.97 -7.00
C VAL A 241 27.60 10.49 -8.41
N GLU A 242 26.64 9.56 -8.63
CA GLU A 242 26.29 9.07 -9.96
C GLU A 242 24.79 9.31 -10.28
N VAL A 243 24.38 10.59 -10.38
CA VAL A 243 23.17 11.01 -11.09
C VAL A 243 23.46 12.24 -11.91
#